data_d36d43f65a0ba3b8bd3fabf412646922
#
_entry.id   d36d43f65a0ba3b8bd3fabf412646922
#
_cell.length_a   1.000
_cell.length_b   1.000
_cell.length_c   1.000
_cell.angle_alpha   90.00
_cell.angle_beta   90.00
_cell.angle_gamma   90.00
#
_symmetry.space_group_name_H-M   'P 1'
#
loop_
_entity.id
_entity.type
_entity.pdbx_description
1 polymer ?
#
loop_
_entity_poly.entity_id
_entity_poly.type
_entity_poly.pdbx_seq_one_letter_code
_entity_poly.pdbx_strand_id
1 'polypeptide(L)'
;MSFEVTNCIKKMHHSGFVVKDLDRSLRFYQDTLKMDLKMRWIETAEQCDVGMCVPGCKLELAQLVGYGAEVELIQFLDQPGTDAPLEPNHIGVGHISFEVYDLQAMVAYLEGPAIRWPAR
;
A
#
# COMPACT_ATOMS: atom_id res chain seq x y z
N MET A 1 2.08 29.21 -25.33
CA MET A 1 2.62 29.01 -23.97
C MET A 1 3.11 27.59 -23.82
N SER A 2 4.28 27.41 -23.28
CA SER A 2 4.79 26.08 -22.96
C SER A 2 4.03 25.50 -21.75
N PHE A 3 3.87 24.20 -21.73
CA PHE A 3 3.28 23.48 -20.60
C PHE A 3 4.31 23.36 -19.48
N GLU A 4 3.96 23.85 -18.31
CA GLU A 4 4.80 23.79 -17.10
C GLU A 4 4.21 22.80 -16.12
N VAL A 5 4.76 21.58 -16.07
CA VAL A 5 4.27 20.49 -15.23
C VAL A 5 4.25 20.87 -13.75
N THR A 6 5.22 21.65 -13.29
CA THR A 6 5.31 22.10 -11.89
C THR A 6 4.13 22.97 -11.44
N ASN A 7 3.43 23.58 -12.41
CA ASN A 7 2.22 24.35 -12.13
C ASN A 7 0.94 23.52 -12.18
N CYS A 8 1.06 22.25 -12.59
CA CYS A 8 -0.08 21.36 -12.79
C CYS A 8 -0.20 20.29 -11.69
N ILE A 9 0.92 19.84 -11.15
CA ILE A 9 0.92 18.86 -10.08
C ILE A 9 0.81 19.59 -8.74
N LYS A 10 -0.29 19.33 -8.03
CA LYS A 10 -0.54 19.95 -6.72
C LYS A 10 0.27 19.28 -5.62
N LYS A 11 0.24 17.95 -5.56
CA LYS A 11 0.92 17.16 -4.53
C LYS A 11 0.95 15.68 -4.93
N MET A 12 1.81 14.92 -4.29
CA MET A 12 1.67 13.46 -4.28
C MET A 12 0.49 13.11 -3.38
N HIS A 13 -0.55 12.50 -3.94
CA HIS A 13 -1.77 12.20 -3.20
C HIS A 13 -1.59 10.98 -2.30
N HIS A 14 -1.15 9.87 -2.88
CA HIS A 14 -0.95 8.62 -2.15
C HIS A 14 0.03 7.71 -2.90
N SER A 15 0.54 6.71 -2.20
CA SER A 15 1.27 5.58 -2.78
C SER A 15 0.43 4.32 -2.65
N GLY A 16 0.36 3.52 -3.72
CA GLY A 16 -0.49 2.34 -3.78
C GLY A 16 0.33 1.05 -3.81
N PHE A 17 -0.17 0.02 -3.11
CA PHE A 17 0.44 -1.31 -3.06
C PHE A 17 -0.63 -2.37 -3.26
N VAL A 18 -0.35 -3.32 -4.16
CA VAL A 18 -1.20 -4.50 -4.34
C VAL A 18 -0.83 -5.52 -3.27
N VAL A 19 -1.84 -5.98 -2.54
CA VAL A 19 -1.67 -6.94 -1.45
C VAL A 19 -2.49 -8.19 -1.69
N LYS A 20 -2.04 -9.29 -1.14
CA LYS A 20 -2.73 -10.58 -1.26
C LYS A 20 -3.98 -10.67 -0.40
N ASP A 21 -3.93 -10.10 0.80
CA ASP A 21 -4.99 -10.18 1.82
C ASP A 21 -5.13 -8.81 2.47
N LEU A 22 -6.19 -8.08 2.08
CA LEU A 22 -6.41 -6.72 2.53
C LEU A 22 -6.66 -6.65 4.05
N ASP A 23 -7.43 -7.60 4.60
CA ASP A 23 -7.70 -7.61 6.04
C ASP A 23 -6.42 -7.78 6.86
N ARG A 24 -5.54 -8.68 6.43
CA ARG A 24 -4.24 -8.89 7.07
C ARG A 24 -3.38 -7.63 7.00
N SER A 25 -3.30 -7.01 5.83
CA SER A 25 -2.54 -5.77 5.65
C SER A 25 -3.10 -4.63 6.49
N LEU A 26 -4.43 -4.51 6.58
CA LEU A 26 -5.07 -3.50 7.40
C LEU A 26 -4.76 -3.69 8.90
N ARG A 27 -4.73 -4.93 9.39
CA ARG A 27 -4.32 -5.17 10.79
C ARG A 27 -2.92 -4.65 11.05
N PHE A 28 -1.99 -4.83 10.10
CA PHE A 28 -0.64 -4.29 10.25
C PHE A 28 -0.64 -2.76 10.26
N TYR A 29 -1.24 -2.14 9.27
CA TYR A 29 -1.22 -0.68 9.16
C TYR A 29 -2.03 0.02 10.25
N GLN A 30 -3.22 -0.50 10.61
CA GLN A 30 -4.07 0.10 11.63
C GLN A 30 -3.66 -0.26 13.05
N ASP A 31 -3.46 -1.55 13.33
CA ASP A 31 -3.26 -2.03 14.70
C ASP A 31 -1.80 -1.90 15.13
N THR A 32 -0.87 -2.19 14.23
CA THR A 32 0.57 -2.15 14.52
C THR A 32 1.16 -0.76 14.29
N LEU A 33 0.95 -0.17 13.12
CA LEU A 33 1.50 1.13 12.78
C LEU A 33 0.61 2.29 13.21
N LYS A 34 -0.62 2.04 13.65
CA LYS A 34 -1.56 3.07 14.12
C LYS A 34 -1.89 4.15 13.09
N MET A 35 -1.95 3.76 11.82
CA MET A 35 -2.51 4.62 10.78
C MET A 35 -4.03 4.58 10.79
N ASP A 36 -4.66 5.66 10.40
CA ASP A 36 -6.11 5.78 10.38
C ASP A 36 -6.69 5.33 9.03
N LEU A 37 -7.70 4.47 9.07
CA LEU A 37 -8.43 4.09 7.87
C LEU A 37 -9.36 5.24 7.45
N LYS A 38 -9.06 5.84 6.30
CA LYS A 38 -9.84 6.95 5.76
C LYS A 38 -11.05 6.46 4.96
N MET A 39 -10.86 5.41 4.16
CA MET A 39 -11.87 4.90 3.25
C MET A 39 -11.57 3.45 2.90
N ARG A 40 -12.62 2.65 2.74
CA ARG A 40 -12.55 1.28 2.21
C ARG A 40 -13.73 1.07 1.26
N TRP A 41 -13.48 0.56 0.06
CA TRP A 41 -14.52 0.41 -0.94
C TRP A 41 -14.19 -0.70 -1.94
N ILE A 42 -15.20 -1.07 -2.72
CA ILE A 42 -15.07 -2.03 -3.81
C ILE A 42 -15.29 -1.31 -5.13
N GLU A 43 -14.40 -1.56 -6.08
CA GLU A 43 -14.56 -1.15 -7.46
C GLU A 43 -14.78 -2.36 -8.34
N THR A 44 -15.69 -2.22 -9.32
CA THR A 44 -16.05 -3.27 -10.25
C THR A 44 -15.42 -3.05 -11.62
N ALA A 45 -15.64 -4.00 -12.53
CA ALA A 45 -14.98 -4.10 -13.83
C ALA A 45 -14.87 -2.80 -14.63
N GLU A 46 -15.92 -1.99 -14.66
CA GLU A 46 -15.95 -0.77 -15.46
C GLU A 46 -14.87 0.23 -15.02
N GLN A 47 -14.75 0.47 -13.72
CA GLN A 47 -13.70 1.35 -13.17
C GLN A 47 -12.32 0.72 -13.26
N CYS A 48 -12.24 -0.60 -13.11
CA CYS A 48 -10.99 -1.33 -13.24
C CYS A 48 -10.41 -1.27 -14.64
N ASP A 49 -11.28 -1.40 -15.66
CA ASP A 49 -10.84 -1.34 -17.06
C ASP A 49 -10.17 -0.01 -17.40
N VAL A 50 -10.70 1.08 -16.89
CA VAL A 50 -10.18 2.43 -17.14
C VAL A 50 -8.99 2.74 -16.25
N GLY A 51 -9.10 2.46 -14.95
CA GLY A 51 -8.09 2.87 -13.96
C GLY A 51 -6.90 1.95 -13.86
N MET A 52 -7.13 0.64 -13.91
CA MET A 52 -6.09 -0.38 -13.67
C MET A 52 -5.66 -1.11 -14.93
N CYS A 53 -6.39 -0.96 -16.02
CA CYS A 53 -6.13 -1.69 -17.29
C CYS A 53 -6.09 -3.21 -17.12
N VAL A 54 -6.84 -3.74 -16.16
CA VAL A 54 -7.04 -5.18 -15.97
C VAL A 54 -8.50 -5.50 -16.27
N PRO A 55 -8.83 -5.97 -17.49
CA PRO A 55 -10.19 -6.14 -17.91
C PRO A 55 -10.99 -7.08 -17.02
N GLY A 56 -12.21 -6.65 -16.64
CA GLY A 56 -13.12 -7.44 -15.83
C GLY A 56 -12.74 -7.62 -14.38
N CYS A 57 -11.75 -6.89 -13.87
CA CYS A 57 -11.31 -7.06 -12.49
C CYS A 57 -12.33 -6.51 -11.48
N LYS A 58 -12.23 -7.01 -10.26
CA LYS A 58 -12.96 -6.53 -9.10
C LYS A 58 -11.93 -6.29 -7.99
N LEU A 59 -11.91 -5.08 -7.47
CA LEU A 59 -10.94 -4.64 -6.48
C LEU A 59 -11.61 -4.33 -5.15
N GLU A 60 -10.91 -4.61 -4.07
CA GLU A 60 -11.18 -3.95 -2.80
C GLU A 60 -9.99 -3.05 -2.47
N LEU A 61 -10.29 -1.83 -2.08
CA LEU A 61 -9.29 -0.80 -1.81
C LEU A 61 -9.49 -0.25 -0.40
N ALA A 62 -8.38 0.10 0.23
CA ALA A 62 -8.39 0.78 1.52
C ALA A 62 -7.38 1.91 1.49
N GLN A 63 -7.78 3.07 1.95
CA GLN A 63 -6.93 4.25 2.02
C GLN A 63 -6.67 4.59 3.49
N LEU A 64 -5.39 4.69 3.84
CA LEU A 64 -4.92 4.92 5.19
C LEU A 64 -4.14 6.23 5.24
N VAL A 65 -4.30 6.95 6.33
CA VAL A 65 -3.60 8.22 6.56
C VAL A 65 -2.85 8.17 7.88
N GLY A 66 -1.69 8.78 7.91
CA GLY A 66 -0.89 8.91 9.11
C GLY A 66 0.52 9.37 8.81
N TYR A 67 1.13 9.99 9.78
CA TYR A 67 2.52 10.42 9.70
C TYR A 67 2.83 11.29 8.48
N GLY A 68 1.87 12.13 8.08
CA GLY A 68 2.01 13.02 6.94
C GLY A 68 1.90 12.37 5.57
N ALA A 69 1.42 11.13 5.49
CA ALA A 69 1.33 10.38 4.25
C ALA A 69 -0.02 9.66 4.09
N GLU A 70 -0.33 9.31 2.86
CA GLU A 70 -1.47 8.45 2.53
C GLU A 70 -0.97 7.22 1.78
N VAL A 71 -1.49 6.05 2.19
CA VAL A 71 -1.20 4.76 1.58
C VAL A 71 -2.51 4.12 1.12
N GLU A 72 -2.52 3.62 -0.11
CA GLU A 72 -3.65 2.87 -0.66
C GLU A 72 -3.26 1.41 -0.79
N LEU A 73 -4.04 0.52 -0.19
CA LEU A 73 -3.89 -0.92 -0.33
C LEU A 73 -4.95 -1.45 -1.28
N ILE A 74 -4.55 -2.31 -2.20
CA ILE A 74 -5.39 -2.81 -3.29
C ILE A 74 -5.35 -4.33 -3.28
N GLN A 75 -6.51 -4.97 -3.20
CA GLN A 75 -6.63 -6.41 -3.39
C GLN A 75 -7.46 -6.70 -4.63
N PHE A 76 -6.91 -7.48 -5.56
CA PHE A 76 -7.66 -8.03 -6.67
C PHE A 76 -8.44 -9.24 -6.18
N LEU A 77 -9.78 -9.15 -6.17
CA LEU A 77 -10.64 -10.18 -5.55
C LEU A 77 -10.83 -11.40 -6.43
N ASP A 78 -10.98 -11.22 -7.73
CA ASP A 78 -11.31 -12.29 -8.67
C ASP A 78 -10.25 -12.56 -9.74
N GLN A 79 -9.24 -11.71 -9.84
CA GLN A 79 -8.11 -11.89 -10.75
C GLN A 79 -6.81 -11.55 -10.02
N PRO A 80 -6.45 -12.31 -8.96
CA PRO A 80 -5.22 -12.04 -8.26
C PRO A 80 -4.03 -12.29 -9.18
N GLY A 81 -3.04 -11.44 -9.09
CA GLY A 81 -1.79 -11.61 -9.81
C GLY A 81 -0.89 -12.67 -9.17
N THR A 82 0.33 -12.73 -9.66
CA THR A 82 1.34 -13.67 -9.16
C THR A 82 1.70 -13.37 -7.71
N ASP A 83 1.65 -14.39 -6.86
CA ASP A 83 2.06 -14.34 -5.45
C ASP A 83 3.43 -15.01 -5.26
N ALA A 84 4.35 -14.77 -6.18
CA ALA A 84 5.71 -15.26 -6.06
C ALA A 84 6.50 -14.36 -5.10
N PRO A 85 7.39 -14.92 -4.27
CA PRO A 85 8.28 -14.11 -3.45
C PRO A 85 9.09 -13.14 -4.31
N LEU A 86 9.13 -11.88 -3.88
CA LEU A 86 9.91 -10.85 -4.55
C LEU A 86 11.23 -10.64 -3.81
N GLU A 87 12.31 -10.70 -4.56
CA GLU A 87 13.62 -10.29 -4.04
C GLU A 87 13.69 -8.76 -4.03
N PRO A 88 14.43 -8.15 -3.08
CA PRO A 88 14.49 -6.69 -2.97
C PRO A 88 15.01 -5.98 -4.22
N ASN A 89 15.74 -6.67 -5.07
CA ASN A 89 16.30 -6.11 -6.30
C ASN A 89 15.46 -6.37 -7.55
N HIS A 90 14.29 -6.98 -7.43
CA HIS A 90 13.39 -7.11 -8.58
C HIS A 90 12.92 -5.75 -9.05
N ILE A 91 12.95 -5.53 -10.37
CA ILE A 91 12.47 -4.28 -10.94
C ILE A 91 10.99 -4.12 -10.65
N GLY A 92 10.60 -2.96 -10.11
CA GLY A 92 9.24 -2.67 -9.68
C GLY A 92 8.98 -2.85 -8.19
N VAL A 93 9.94 -3.41 -7.44
CA VAL A 93 9.80 -3.52 -5.98
C VAL A 93 9.91 -2.14 -5.35
N GLY A 94 8.88 -1.75 -4.64
CA GLY A 94 8.82 -0.52 -3.86
C GLY A 94 8.97 -0.78 -2.37
N HIS A 95 9.12 0.29 -1.61
CA HIS A 95 9.16 0.23 -0.16
C HIS A 95 8.61 1.52 0.45
N ILE A 96 8.23 1.42 1.73
CA ILE A 96 7.90 2.58 2.56
C ILE A 96 8.98 2.69 3.63
N SER A 97 9.43 3.91 3.89
CA SER A 97 10.40 4.19 4.94
C SER A 97 9.79 5.12 5.98
N PHE A 98 9.97 4.80 7.25
CA PHE A 98 9.56 5.65 8.37
C PHE A 98 10.80 6.15 9.10
N GLU A 99 10.86 7.46 9.31
CA GLU A 99 11.79 8.03 10.27
C GLU A 99 11.17 7.91 11.65
N VAL A 100 11.93 7.35 12.59
CA VAL A 100 11.44 7.07 13.95
C VAL A 100 12.30 7.77 14.99
N TYR A 101 11.70 8.09 16.15
CA TYR A 101 12.44 8.75 17.24
C TYR A 101 13.40 7.80 17.94
N ASP A 102 13.05 6.52 18.07
CA ASP A 102 13.86 5.51 18.76
C ASP A 102 13.81 4.20 17.95
N LEU A 103 14.88 3.96 17.21
CA LEU A 103 14.96 2.79 16.34
C LEU A 103 14.96 1.48 17.14
N GLN A 104 15.68 1.43 18.26
CA GLN A 104 15.73 0.20 19.06
C GLN A 104 14.37 -0.15 19.65
N ALA A 105 13.64 0.85 20.14
CA ALA A 105 12.28 0.64 20.65
C ALA A 105 11.33 0.18 19.54
N MET A 106 11.44 0.75 18.35
CA MET A 106 10.61 0.33 17.20
C MET A 106 10.93 -1.09 16.74
N VAL A 107 12.19 -1.45 16.68
CA VAL A 107 12.58 -2.82 16.32
C VAL A 107 12.04 -3.82 17.34
N ALA A 108 12.20 -3.53 18.64
CA ALA A 108 11.66 -4.39 19.71
C ALA A 108 10.13 -4.51 19.63
N TYR A 109 9.44 -3.42 19.35
CA TYR A 109 7.99 -3.42 19.16
C TYR A 109 7.56 -4.28 17.97
N LEU A 110 8.25 -4.15 16.84
CA LEU A 110 7.94 -4.90 15.62
C LEU A 110 8.35 -6.38 15.68
N GLU A 111 9.31 -6.73 16.52
CA GLU A 111 9.71 -8.13 16.78
C GLU A 111 8.75 -8.88 17.70
N GLY A 112 7.71 -8.22 18.18
CA GLY A 112 6.65 -8.86 18.93
C GLY A 112 5.89 -9.91 18.11
N PRO A 113 4.89 -10.59 18.68
CA PRO A 113 4.30 -11.81 18.08
C PRO A 113 3.61 -11.61 16.73
N ALA A 114 3.39 -10.37 16.28
CA ALA A 114 2.64 -10.07 15.08
C ALA A 114 3.49 -9.94 13.80
N ILE A 115 4.81 -9.82 13.91
CA ILE A 115 5.67 -9.53 12.76
C ILE A 115 6.82 -10.52 12.69
N ARG A 116 6.98 -11.11 11.51
CA ARG A 116 8.14 -11.95 11.21
C ARG A 116 9.08 -11.19 10.30
N TRP A 117 10.29 -10.98 10.77
CA TRP A 117 11.37 -10.53 9.91
C TRP A 117 11.79 -11.67 8.98
N PRO A 118 12.14 -11.37 7.73
CA PRO A 118 12.73 -12.39 6.88
C PRO A 118 14.00 -12.92 7.52
N ALA A 119 14.18 -14.24 7.47
CA ALA A 119 15.43 -14.84 7.87
C ALA A 119 16.54 -14.32 6.94
N ARG A 120 17.60 -13.84 7.53
CA ARG A 120 18.80 -13.41 6.80
C ARG A 120 19.83 -14.53 6.79
#